data_7db7e5245adb51ec227216178f675cf9
#
_entry.id   7db7e5245adb51ec227216178f675cf9
#
_cell.length_a   1.000
_cell.length_b   1.000
_cell.length_c   1.000
_cell.angle_alpha   90.00
_cell.angle_beta   90.00
_cell.angle_gamma   90.00
#
_symmetry.space_group_name_H-M   'P 1'
#
loop_
_entity.id
_entity.type
_entity.pdbx_description
1 polymer ?
#
loop_
_entity_poly.entity_id
_entity_poly.type
_entity_poly.pdbx_seq_one_letter_code
_entity_poly.pdbx_strand_id
1 'polypeptide(L)'
;GLVAAKACGIKQPTIGILNVEGAKTVERSLIALQENGYELAFGESQREDGGKVLRGNDLLLGSVDVVVCDSLTGNILMKLFSAYSSGGNYETLGAGYGPGIGRHYDRNICIISRASGAPVIANALEYAYELAKGKLGKVSQTEYQKADQAGLKQICSELTAAPAAQTKEIEPPAKEIVTSEIAGIEIMELEDAVKVLWEADIYAESGMGCTGPIVLVNEKNLPAAQDELKKANYL
;
A
#
# COMPACT_ATOMS: atom_id res chain seq x y z
N GLY A 1 -4.25 -4.01 -10.41
CA GLY A 1 -2.91 -4.26 -10.95
C GLY A 1 -2.69 -5.73 -11.27
N LEU A 2 -2.95 -6.64 -10.32
CA LEU A 2 -2.78 -8.09 -10.53
C LEU A 2 -3.66 -8.63 -11.65
N VAL A 3 -4.93 -8.22 -11.70
CA VAL A 3 -5.87 -8.66 -12.73
C VAL A 3 -5.39 -8.21 -14.11
N ALA A 4 -4.96 -6.96 -14.23
CA ALA A 4 -4.44 -6.43 -15.48
C ALA A 4 -3.14 -7.13 -15.91
N ALA A 5 -2.19 -7.30 -15.00
CA ALA A 5 -0.94 -7.99 -15.26
C ALA A 5 -1.15 -9.45 -15.71
N LYS A 6 -2.05 -10.18 -15.05
CA LYS A 6 -2.44 -11.54 -15.44
C LYS A 6 -3.11 -11.58 -16.81
N ALA A 7 -3.98 -10.62 -17.14
CA ALA A 7 -4.59 -10.52 -18.45
C ALA A 7 -3.56 -10.22 -19.54
N CYS A 8 -2.50 -9.47 -19.23
CA CYS A 8 -1.35 -9.26 -20.13
C CYS A 8 -0.34 -10.44 -20.15
N GLY A 9 -0.66 -11.56 -19.53
CA GLY A 9 0.12 -12.81 -19.65
C GLY A 9 1.15 -13.04 -18.55
N ILE A 10 1.25 -12.18 -17.54
CA ILE A 10 2.12 -12.40 -16.38
C ILE A 10 1.41 -13.38 -15.44
N LYS A 11 1.92 -14.61 -15.37
CA LYS A 11 1.25 -15.68 -14.61
C LYS A 11 1.19 -15.43 -13.12
N GLN A 12 2.28 -14.93 -12.54
CA GLN A 12 2.43 -14.64 -11.12
C GLN A 12 3.05 -13.25 -10.94
N PRO A 13 2.26 -12.18 -11.13
CA PRO A 13 2.76 -10.82 -11.02
C PRO A 13 3.19 -10.51 -9.58
N THR A 14 4.32 -9.85 -9.45
CA THR A 14 4.87 -9.39 -8.19
C THR A 14 4.30 -8.03 -7.79
N ILE A 15 4.03 -7.85 -6.49
CA ILE A 15 3.52 -6.61 -5.91
C ILE A 15 4.59 -5.99 -5.04
N GLY A 16 4.73 -4.67 -5.13
CA GLY A 16 5.43 -3.86 -4.16
C GLY A 16 4.58 -2.68 -3.72
N ILE A 17 4.65 -2.33 -2.47
CA ILE A 17 3.89 -1.22 -1.89
C ILE A 17 4.84 -0.06 -1.72
N LEU A 18 4.55 1.10 -2.34
CA LEU A 18 5.39 2.28 -2.18
C LEU A 18 5.26 2.80 -0.75
N ASN A 19 6.39 3.23 -0.16
CA ASN A 19 6.44 3.74 1.21
C ASN A 19 5.82 5.14 1.29
N VAL A 20 4.50 5.18 1.25
CA VAL A 20 3.66 6.37 1.44
C VAL A 20 2.71 6.09 2.61
N GLU A 21 1.99 7.11 3.05
CA GLU A 21 0.95 6.96 4.07
C GLU A 21 -0.04 5.84 3.68
N GLY A 22 -0.43 5.01 4.64
CA GLY A 22 -1.28 3.84 4.41
C GLY A 22 -0.53 2.58 3.95
N ALA A 23 0.78 2.64 3.68
CA ALA A 23 1.55 1.52 3.15
C ALA A 23 1.51 0.29 4.07
N LYS A 24 1.65 0.49 5.38
CA LYS A 24 1.61 -0.60 6.38
C LYS A 24 0.23 -1.25 6.49
N THR A 25 -0.82 -0.46 6.42
CA THR A 25 -2.20 -0.95 6.40
C THR A 25 -2.47 -1.81 5.18
N VAL A 26 -2.00 -1.37 4.00
CA VAL A 26 -2.08 -2.17 2.77
C VAL A 26 -1.25 -3.45 2.87
N GLU A 27 -0.04 -3.38 3.42
CA GLU A 27 0.82 -4.55 3.64
C GLU A 27 0.13 -5.58 4.52
N ARG A 28 -0.37 -5.18 5.69
CA ARG A 28 -1.12 -6.07 6.62
C ARG A 28 -2.32 -6.73 5.93
N SER A 29 -3.09 -5.94 5.20
CA SER A 29 -4.28 -6.44 4.49
C SER A 29 -3.95 -7.47 3.41
N LEU A 30 -2.88 -7.25 2.66
CA LEU A 30 -2.42 -8.18 1.62
C LEU A 30 -1.80 -9.44 2.23
N ILE A 31 -1.09 -9.32 3.37
CA ILE A 31 -0.59 -10.48 4.12
C ILE A 31 -1.76 -11.33 4.64
N ALA A 32 -2.79 -10.70 5.23
CA ALA A 32 -3.97 -11.41 5.69
C ALA A 32 -4.68 -12.17 4.56
N LEU A 33 -4.80 -11.57 3.37
CA LEU A 33 -5.31 -12.27 2.18
C LEU A 33 -4.45 -13.46 1.79
N GLN A 34 -3.12 -13.32 1.84
CA GLN A 34 -2.17 -14.39 1.52
C GLN A 34 -2.28 -15.54 2.52
N GLU A 35 -2.34 -15.24 3.82
CA GLU A 35 -2.52 -16.23 4.90
C GLU A 35 -3.84 -16.98 4.79
N ASN A 36 -4.89 -16.32 4.31
CA ASN A 36 -6.19 -16.91 4.01
C ASN A 36 -6.23 -17.70 2.69
N GLY A 37 -5.08 -17.87 2.02
CA GLY A 37 -4.95 -18.73 0.84
C GLY A 37 -5.09 -18.02 -0.51
N TYR A 38 -5.11 -16.68 -0.57
CA TYR A 38 -5.01 -15.98 -1.84
C TYR A 38 -3.56 -15.94 -2.31
N GLU A 39 -3.30 -16.41 -3.54
CA GLU A 39 -1.96 -16.45 -4.11
C GLU A 39 -1.45 -15.03 -4.43
N LEU A 40 -0.53 -14.52 -3.62
CA LEU A 40 0.19 -13.27 -3.81
C LEU A 40 1.69 -13.52 -3.88
N ALA A 41 2.36 -12.83 -4.79
CA ALA A 41 3.81 -12.74 -4.85
C ALA A 41 4.23 -11.29 -4.55
N PHE A 42 4.98 -11.10 -3.48
CA PHE A 42 5.58 -9.81 -3.19
C PHE A 42 6.96 -9.73 -3.82
N GLY A 43 7.32 -8.56 -4.35
CA GLY A 43 8.70 -8.24 -4.63
C GLY A 43 9.43 -7.84 -3.35
N GLU A 44 10.72 -7.96 -3.37
CA GLU A 44 11.57 -7.57 -2.25
C GLU A 44 12.27 -6.25 -2.53
N SER A 45 12.32 -5.38 -1.53
CA SER A 45 13.14 -4.18 -1.58
C SER A 45 14.63 -4.57 -1.60
N GLN A 46 15.44 -3.81 -2.34
CA GLN A 46 16.90 -4.02 -2.42
C GLN A 46 17.65 -3.52 -1.17
N ARG A 47 16.95 -3.30 -0.08
CA ARG A 47 17.56 -2.94 1.20
C ARG A 47 18.15 -4.17 1.89
N GLU A 48 19.14 -3.94 2.77
CA GLU A 48 19.75 -5.02 3.57
C GLU A 48 18.74 -5.79 4.43
N ASP A 49 17.69 -5.09 4.91
CA ASP A 49 16.61 -5.66 5.71
C ASP A 49 15.48 -6.26 4.86
N GLY A 50 15.54 -6.14 3.53
CA GLY A 50 14.50 -6.60 2.62
C GLY A 50 13.18 -5.85 2.84
N GLY A 51 12.07 -6.56 2.68
CA GLY A 51 10.71 -6.07 2.97
C GLY A 51 9.88 -5.86 1.72
N LYS A 52 8.56 -5.79 1.93
CA LYS A 52 7.54 -5.68 0.86
C LYS A 52 7.21 -4.23 0.52
N VAL A 53 7.65 -3.30 1.38
CA VAL A 53 7.47 -1.86 1.20
C VAL A 53 8.66 -1.29 0.43
N LEU A 54 8.38 -0.75 -0.74
CA LEU A 54 9.35 -0.24 -1.70
C LEU A 54 9.75 1.20 -1.36
N ARG A 55 10.99 1.55 -1.71
CA ARG A 55 11.51 2.92 -1.70
C ARG A 55 11.85 3.38 -3.12
N GLY A 56 12.27 4.64 -3.25
CA GLY A 56 12.58 5.25 -4.54
C GLY A 56 13.59 4.46 -5.39
N ASN A 57 14.61 3.85 -4.78
CA ASN A 57 15.59 3.04 -5.50
C ASN A 57 14.96 1.78 -6.11
N ASP A 58 13.98 1.18 -5.45
CA ASP A 58 13.29 -0.01 -5.96
C ASP A 58 12.49 0.31 -7.23
N LEU A 59 11.96 1.55 -7.32
CA LEU A 59 11.28 2.02 -8.54
C LEU A 59 12.25 2.16 -9.71
N LEU A 60 13.48 2.65 -9.47
CA LEU A 60 14.51 2.75 -10.50
C LEU A 60 14.93 1.38 -11.04
N LEU A 61 14.94 0.37 -10.18
CA LEU A 61 15.33 -0.99 -10.55
C LEU A 61 14.22 -1.76 -11.28
N GLY A 62 12.96 -1.27 -11.19
CA GLY A 62 11.82 -1.97 -11.78
C GLY A 62 11.62 -3.36 -11.17
N SER A 63 11.78 -3.47 -9.84
CA SER A 63 11.85 -4.75 -9.12
C SER A 63 10.53 -5.51 -9.04
N VAL A 64 9.39 -4.89 -9.42
CA VAL A 64 8.06 -5.49 -9.32
C VAL A 64 7.21 -5.18 -10.55
N ASP A 65 6.22 -6.04 -10.81
CA ASP A 65 5.26 -5.86 -11.92
C ASP A 65 4.16 -4.84 -11.57
N VAL A 66 3.80 -4.74 -10.30
CA VAL A 66 2.71 -3.89 -9.80
C VAL A 66 3.20 -3.08 -8.61
N VAL A 67 3.23 -1.76 -8.75
CA VAL A 67 3.48 -0.83 -7.64
C VAL A 67 2.15 -0.31 -7.10
N VAL A 68 1.92 -0.48 -5.81
CA VAL A 68 0.75 0.05 -5.10
C VAL A 68 1.13 1.35 -4.42
N CYS A 69 0.38 2.41 -4.68
CA CYS A 69 0.48 3.70 -4.00
C CYS A 69 -0.88 4.39 -3.98
N ASP A 70 -0.98 5.49 -3.25
CA ASP A 70 -2.18 6.32 -3.30
C ASP A 70 -2.34 6.99 -4.68
N SER A 71 -3.58 7.40 -4.98
CA SER A 71 -3.94 7.93 -6.30
C SER A 71 -3.28 9.27 -6.61
N LEU A 72 -3.00 10.10 -5.59
CA LEU A 72 -2.35 11.39 -5.77
C LEU A 72 -0.87 11.21 -6.13
N THR A 73 -0.16 10.39 -5.36
CA THR A 73 1.26 10.07 -5.63
C THR A 73 1.44 9.48 -7.01
N GLY A 74 0.63 8.47 -7.39
CA GLY A 74 0.69 7.88 -8.73
C GLY A 74 0.43 8.88 -9.85
N ASN A 75 -0.57 9.73 -9.69
CA ASN A 75 -0.89 10.77 -10.67
C ASN A 75 0.24 11.80 -10.82
N ILE A 76 0.81 12.26 -9.70
CA ILE A 76 1.93 13.23 -9.70
C ILE A 76 3.15 12.62 -10.37
N LEU A 77 3.53 11.39 -10.03
CA LEU A 77 4.68 10.70 -10.63
C LEU A 77 4.54 10.60 -12.16
N MET A 78 3.37 10.19 -12.67
CA MET A 78 3.14 10.11 -14.11
C MET A 78 3.21 11.48 -14.79
N LYS A 79 2.74 12.56 -14.14
CA LYS A 79 2.86 13.93 -14.65
C LYS A 79 4.31 14.40 -14.67
N LEU A 80 5.07 14.15 -13.62
CA LEU A 80 6.48 14.53 -13.54
C LEU A 80 7.33 13.79 -14.59
N PHE A 81 7.15 12.48 -14.76
CA PHE A 81 7.84 11.71 -15.78
C PHE A 81 7.51 12.20 -17.19
N SER A 82 6.23 12.50 -17.43
CA SER A 82 5.79 13.04 -18.72
C SER A 82 6.32 14.46 -18.96
N ALA A 83 6.32 15.32 -17.94
CA ALA A 83 6.85 16.67 -18.05
C ALA A 83 8.34 16.66 -18.36
N TYR A 84 9.11 15.77 -17.74
CA TYR A 84 10.53 15.61 -18.00
C TYR A 84 10.80 15.20 -19.45
N SER A 85 10.03 14.25 -20.01
CA SER A 85 10.22 13.74 -21.36
C SER A 85 9.62 14.62 -22.47
N SER A 86 8.59 15.42 -22.16
CA SER A 86 7.90 16.27 -23.15
C SER A 86 8.26 17.75 -23.08
N GLY A 87 9.01 18.16 -22.08
CA GLY A 87 9.22 19.57 -21.77
C GLY A 87 8.02 20.23 -21.09
N GLY A 88 7.07 19.46 -20.55
CA GLY A 88 5.96 19.95 -19.74
C GLY A 88 4.66 20.23 -20.50
N ASN A 89 4.56 19.92 -21.78
CA ASN A 89 3.40 20.30 -22.58
C ASN A 89 2.26 19.28 -22.55
N TYR A 90 2.58 17.98 -22.47
CA TYR A 90 1.60 16.89 -22.53
C TYR A 90 2.17 15.59 -21.95
N GLU A 91 1.30 14.63 -21.67
CA GLU A 91 1.71 13.31 -21.21
C GLU A 91 2.30 12.49 -22.37
N THR A 92 3.47 11.89 -22.11
CA THR A 92 4.23 11.09 -23.08
C THR A 92 4.46 9.67 -22.63
N LEU A 93 4.30 9.37 -21.34
CA LEU A 93 4.61 8.08 -20.74
C LEU A 93 3.37 7.38 -20.21
N GLY A 94 3.42 6.05 -20.22
CA GLY A 94 2.34 5.19 -19.76
C GLY A 94 1.29 4.89 -20.82
N ALA A 95 0.25 4.18 -20.40
CA ALA A 95 -0.88 3.74 -21.22
C ALA A 95 -2.23 4.34 -20.74
N GLY A 96 -2.18 5.54 -20.18
CA GLY A 96 -3.35 6.20 -19.62
C GLY A 96 -3.71 5.67 -18.23
N TYR A 97 -5.01 5.71 -17.91
CA TYR A 97 -5.59 5.38 -16.61
C TYR A 97 -6.61 4.25 -16.78
N GLY A 98 -6.43 3.19 -16.05
CA GLY A 98 -7.26 2.00 -16.18
C GLY A 98 -6.40 0.76 -16.42
N PRO A 99 -7.00 -0.40 -16.75
CA PRO A 99 -8.43 -0.59 -17.06
C PRO A 99 -9.34 -0.46 -15.83
N GLY A 100 -10.60 -0.11 -16.06
CA GLY A 100 -11.65 -0.22 -15.04
C GLY A 100 -11.87 -1.71 -14.69
N ILE A 101 -11.66 -2.06 -13.42
CA ILE A 101 -11.81 -3.43 -12.92
C ILE A 101 -12.76 -3.42 -11.73
N GLY A 102 -13.69 -4.36 -11.70
CA GLY A 102 -14.64 -4.47 -10.59
C GLY A 102 -15.39 -5.82 -10.61
N ARG A 103 -16.06 -6.11 -9.48
CA ARG A 103 -16.96 -7.25 -9.40
C ARG A 103 -18.11 -7.10 -10.41
N HIS A 104 -18.39 -8.15 -11.15
CA HIS A 104 -19.47 -8.15 -12.16
C HIS A 104 -19.31 -7.09 -13.26
N TYR A 105 -18.07 -6.62 -13.46
CA TYR A 105 -17.74 -5.66 -14.51
C TYR A 105 -16.96 -6.38 -15.61
N ASP A 106 -17.55 -6.48 -16.79
CA ASP A 106 -17.03 -7.25 -17.93
C ASP A 106 -16.52 -6.39 -19.09
N ARG A 107 -16.52 -5.06 -18.90
CA ARG A 107 -16.07 -4.12 -19.92
C ARG A 107 -14.59 -3.83 -19.78
N ASN A 108 -13.92 -3.67 -20.92
CA ASN A 108 -12.55 -3.18 -20.98
C ASN A 108 -12.58 -1.68 -21.32
N ILE A 109 -12.43 -0.84 -20.29
CA ILE A 109 -12.44 0.62 -20.46
C ILE A 109 -11.11 1.16 -19.95
N CYS A 110 -10.32 1.73 -20.87
CA CYS A 110 -9.12 2.50 -20.56
C CYS A 110 -9.44 3.99 -20.75
N ILE A 111 -8.93 4.82 -19.84
CA ILE A 111 -9.17 6.27 -19.85
C ILE A 111 -7.85 6.96 -20.15
N ILE A 112 -7.89 8.00 -20.96
CA ILE A 112 -6.78 8.93 -21.15
C ILE A 112 -7.14 10.29 -20.57
N SER A 113 -6.14 11.08 -20.22
CA SER A 113 -6.36 12.45 -19.74
C SER A 113 -6.47 13.43 -20.91
N ARG A 114 -6.99 14.62 -20.65
CA ARG A 114 -7.02 15.71 -21.66
C ARG A 114 -5.61 16.18 -22.05
N ALA A 115 -4.62 15.88 -21.21
CA ALA A 115 -3.22 16.18 -21.47
C ALA A 115 -2.48 15.03 -22.17
N SER A 116 -3.14 13.91 -22.46
CA SER A 116 -2.48 12.76 -23.10
C SER A 116 -2.08 13.07 -24.53
N GLY A 117 -0.80 12.93 -24.82
CA GLY A 117 -0.25 13.02 -26.16
C GLY A 117 -0.42 11.73 -26.97
N ALA A 118 -0.07 11.80 -28.26
CA ALA A 118 -0.16 10.66 -29.16
C ALA A 118 0.55 9.38 -28.63
N PRO A 119 1.72 9.43 -27.98
CA PRO A 119 2.35 8.24 -27.44
C PRO A 119 1.49 7.51 -26.40
N VAL A 120 0.85 8.26 -25.48
CA VAL A 120 -0.02 7.67 -24.45
C VAL A 120 -1.27 7.07 -25.09
N ILE A 121 -1.84 7.74 -26.09
CA ILE A 121 -3.02 7.24 -26.83
C ILE A 121 -2.69 5.92 -27.54
N ALA A 122 -1.54 5.86 -28.22
CA ALA A 122 -1.08 4.64 -28.90
C ALA A 122 -0.88 3.49 -27.90
N ASN A 123 -0.16 3.75 -26.81
CA ASN A 123 0.06 2.76 -25.76
C ASN A 123 -1.25 2.30 -25.11
N ALA A 124 -2.21 3.21 -24.90
CA ALA A 124 -3.52 2.87 -24.33
C ALA A 124 -4.34 1.94 -25.27
N LEU A 125 -4.27 2.16 -26.57
CA LEU A 125 -4.92 1.28 -27.55
C LEU A 125 -4.29 -0.11 -27.58
N GLU A 126 -2.96 -0.19 -27.58
CA GLU A 126 -2.23 -1.44 -27.52
C GLU A 126 -2.51 -2.20 -26.22
N TYR A 127 -2.48 -1.51 -25.08
CA TYR A 127 -2.82 -2.08 -23.79
C TYR A 127 -4.24 -2.59 -23.73
N ALA A 128 -5.21 -1.83 -24.23
CA ALA A 128 -6.60 -2.25 -24.31
C ALA A 128 -6.78 -3.52 -25.17
N TYR A 129 -6.03 -3.63 -26.28
CA TYR A 129 -6.01 -4.81 -27.13
C TYR A 129 -5.46 -6.04 -26.38
N GLU A 130 -4.31 -5.92 -25.70
CA GLU A 130 -3.71 -7.03 -24.95
C GLU A 130 -4.62 -7.49 -23.79
N LEU A 131 -5.26 -6.55 -23.08
CA LEU A 131 -6.26 -6.86 -22.05
C LEU A 131 -7.47 -7.62 -22.60
N ALA A 132 -7.97 -7.21 -23.79
CA ALA A 132 -9.08 -7.89 -24.45
C ALA A 132 -8.68 -9.30 -24.90
N LYS A 133 -7.52 -9.46 -25.52
CA LYS A 133 -6.95 -10.74 -25.94
C LYS A 133 -6.75 -11.68 -24.73
N GLY A 134 -6.29 -11.15 -23.59
CA GLY A 134 -6.14 -11.87 -22.33
C GLY A 134 -7.44 -12.10 -21.55
N LYS A 135 -8.59 -11.73 -22.13
CA LYS A 135 -9.92 -11.95 -21.52
C LYS A 135 -10.05 -11.33 -20.13
N LEU A 136 -9.71 -10.04 -20.01
CA LEU A 136 -9.71 -9.27 -18.75
C LEU A 136 -10.91 -9.57 -17.84
N GLY A 137 -12.13 -9.54 -18.37
CA GLY A 137 -13.36 -9.80 -17.59
C GLY A 137 -13.37 -11.18 -16.95
N LYS A 138 -12.90 -12.23 -17.65
CA LYS A 138 -12.83 -13.59 -17.11
C LYS A 138 -11.75 -13.68 -16.02
N VAL A 139 -10.59 -13.08 -16.23
CA VAL A 139 -9.50 -13.01 -15.23
C VAL A 139 -10.01 -12.28 -14.00
N SER A 140 -10.66 -11.13 -14.16
CA SER A 140 -11.25 -10.34 -13.07
C SER A 140 -12.22 -11.17 -12.23
N GLN A 141 -13.20 -11.83 -12.87
CA GLN A 141 -14.15 -12.67 -12.14
C GLN A 141 -13.46 -13.76 -11.33
N THR A 142 -12.49 -14.46 -11.93
CA THR A 142 -11.75 -15.52 -11.25
C THR A 142 -10.96 -14.99 -10.05
N GLU A 143 -10.26 -13.87 -10.21
CA GLU A 143 -9.46 -13.30 -9.13
C GLU A 143 -10.33 -12.74 -7.99
N TYR A 144 -11.46 -12.08 -8.30
CA TYR A 144 -12.40 -11.66 -7.25
C TYR A 144 -13.03 -12.85 -6.51
N GLN A 145 -13.35 -13.95 -7.19
CA GLN A 145 -13.85 -15.16 -6.52
C GLN A 145 -12.82 -15.72 -5.53
N LYS A 146 -11.56 -15.84 -5.95
CA LYS A 146 -10.48 -16.31 -5.07
C LYS A 146 -10.26 -15.36 -3.88
N ALA A 147 -10.22 -14.06 -4.15
CA ALA A 147 -10.01 -13.06 -3.10
C ALA A 147 -11.19 -13.00 -2.11
N ASP A 148 -12.43 -13.15 -2.59
CA ASP A 148 -13.60 -13.21 -1.72
C ASP A 148 -13.61 -14.48 -0.85
N GLN A 149 -13.14 -15.62 -1.37
CA GLN A 149 -12.93 -16.85 -0.58
C GLN A 149 -11.86 -16.66 0.50
N ALA A 150 -10.84 -15.84 0.22
CA ALA A 150 -9.81 -15.45 1.18
C ALA A 150 -10.21 -14.29 2.11
N GLY A 151 -11.48 -13.88 2.12
CA GLY A 151 -11.99 -12.89 3.07
C GLY A 151 -11.82 -11.43 2.66
N LEU A 152 -11.60 -11.11 1.37
CA LEU A 152 -11.41 -9.74 0.90
C LEU A 152 -12.49 -8.77 1.40
N LYS A 153 -13.77 -9.19 1.39
CA LYS A 153 -14.88 -8.32 1.82
C LYS A 153 -14.77 -7.98 3.31
N GLN A 154 -14.39 -8.95 4.14
CA GLN A 154 -14.23 -8.75 5.56
C GLN A 154 -13.06 -7.80 5.83
N ILE A 155 -11.89 -8.04 5.23
CA ILE A 155 -10.71 -7.18 5.35
C ILE A 155 -11.05 -5.74 4.95
N CYS A 156 -11.73 -5.54 3.82
CA CYS A 156 -12.16 -4.19 3.39
C CYS A 156 -13.16 -3.55 4.37
N SER A 157 -14.06 -4.32 4.97
CA SER A 157 -15.03 -3.77 5.94
C SER A 157 -14.36 -3.35 7.24
N GLU A 158 -13.35 -4.09 7.68
CA GLU A 158 -12.54 -3.74 8.85
C GLU A 158 -11.73 -2.45 8.64
N LEU A 159 -11.18 -2.26 7.44
CA LEU A 159 -10.47 -1.02 7.07
C LEU A 159 -11.39 0.20 6.98
N THR A 160 -12.67 0.00 6.63
CA THR A 160 -13.65 1.08 6.50
C THR A 160 -14.50 1.28 7.77
N ALA A 161 -14.46 0.33 8.69
CA ALA A 161 -15.01 0.54 10.01
C ALA A 161 -14.22 1.70 10.65
N ALA A 162 -14.89 2.83 10.88
CA ALA A 162 -14.29 3.90 11.68
C ALA A 162 -13.76 3.26 12.97
N PRO A 163 -12.53 3.58 13.40
CA PRO A 163 -12.09 3.15 14.71
C PRO A 163 -13.21 3.53 15.66
N ALA A 164 -13.76 2.55 16.35
CA ALA A 164 -14.75 2.82 17.37
C ALA A 164 -14.11 3.87 18.27
N ALA A 165 -14.65 5.08 18.26
CA ALA A 165 -14.13 6.18 19.06
C ALA A 165 -14.25 5.72 20.51
N GLN A 166 -13.26 5.01 20.99
CA GLN A 166 -13.03 4.80 22.40
C GLN A 166 -12.45 6.11 22.91
N THR A 167 -13.34 7.09 23.11
CA THR A 167 -13.10 8.24 23.96
C THR A 167 -13.09 7.79 25.42
N LYS A 168 -12.25 6.82 25.77
CA LYS A 168 -11.70 6.75 27.09
C LYS A 168 -10.54 7.74 27.10
N GLU A 169 -10.67 8.82 27.86
CA GLU A 169 -9.52 9.59 28.28
C GLU A 169 -8.61 8.64 29.07
N ILE A 170 -7.58 8.12 28.40
CA ILE A 170 -6.56 7.30 29.02
C ILE A 170 -5.55 8.28 29.57
N GLU A 171 -5.47 8.36 30.89
CA GLU A 171 -4.44 9.17 31.55
C GLU A 171 -3.06 8.51 31.36
N PRO A 172 -2.04 9.29 30.98
CA PRO A 172 -0.70 8.74 30.82
C PRO A 172 -0.18 8.22 32.17
N PRO A 173 0.55 7.11 32.19
CA PRO A 173 1.28 6.66 33.38
C PRO A 173 2.28 7.72 33.88
N ALA A 174 2.86 7.49 35.05
CA ALA A 174 3.87 8.38 35.60
C ALA A 174 4.99 8.63 34.57
N LYS A 175 5.31 9.91 34.36
CA LYS A 175 6.31 10.31 33.36
C LYS A 175 7.67 9.66 33.62
N GLU A 176 8.20 8.98 32.60
CA GLU A 176 9.52 8.39 32.59
C GLU A 176 10.45 9.09 31.58
N ILE A 177 11.75 8.93 31.73
CA ILE A 177 12.71 9.37 30.71
C ILE A 177 12.67 8.36 29.56
N VAL A 178 12.32 8.82 28.39
CA VAL A 178 12.30 8.01 27.17
C VAL A 178 13.66 8.09 26.46
N THR A 179 14.26 6.93 26.17
CA THR A 179 15.63 6.82 25.62
C THR A 179 15.70 5.92 24.39
N SER A 180 14.63 5.18 24.12
CA SER A 180 14.57 4.25 23.00
C SER A 180 13.41 4.59 22.07
N GLU A 181 13.58 4.33 20.78
CA GLU A 181 12.59 4.60 19.73
C GLU A 181 12.06 3.32 19.09
N ILE A 182 10.77 3.30 18.79
CA ILE A 182 10.09 2.25 18.03
C ILE A 182 9.58 2.91 16.76
N ALA A 183 10.14 2.51 15.61
CA ALA A 183 9.75 2.98 14.30
C ALA A 183 8.82 1.98 13.59
N GLY A 184 8.19 2.41 12.50
CA GLY A 184 7.36 1.54 11.65
C GLY A 184 5.87 1.68 11.88
N ILE A 185 5.45 2.63 12.72
CA ILE A 185 4.05 2.98 12.98
C ILE A 185 3.65 4.12 12.04
N GLU A 186 2.44 4.08 11.50
CA GLU A 186 1.93 5.14 10.63
C GLU A 186 1.60 6.40 11.46
N ILE A 187 1.79 7.58 10.85
CA ILE A 187 1.60 8.86 11.54
C ILE A 187 0.18 9.02 12.09
N MET A 188 -0.83 8.53 11.38
CA MET A 188 -2.22 8.59 11.80
C MET A 188 -2.56 7.62 12.93
N GLU A 189 -1.76 6.58 13.12
CA GLU A 189 -1.91 5.57 14.17
C GLU A 189 -1.04 5.86 15.40
N LEU A 190 -0.15 6.85 15.32
CA LEU A 190 0.89 7.10 16.32
C LEU A 190 0.32 7.39 17.72
N GLU A 191 -0.69 8.26 17.81
CA GLU A 191 -1.33 8.62 19.06
C GLU A 191 -2.12 7.45 19.67
N ASP A 192 -2.71 6.61 18.83
CA ASP A 192 -3.46 5.43 19.30
C ASP A 192 -2.49 4.33 19.76
N ALA A 193 -1.35 4.17 19.10
CA ALA A 193 -0.28 3.29 19.54
C ALA A 193 0.29 3.71 20.91
N VAL A 194 0.47 5.01 21.14
CA VAL A 194 0.86 5.56 22.45
C VAL A 194 -0.17 5.24 23.53
N LYS A 195 -1.46 5.40 23.25
CA LYS A 195 -2.55 5.07 24.19
C LYS A 195 -2.57 3.59 24.56
N VAL A 196 -2.32 2.69 23.61
CA VAL A 196 -2.21 1.24 23.88
C VAL A 196 -1.11 0.95 24.88
N LEU A 197 0.03 1.64 24.77
CA LEU A 197 1.11 1.49 25.75
C LEU A 197 0.73 2.07 27.13
N TRP A 198 0.01 3.19 27.17
CA TRP A 198 -0.49 3.75 28.43
C TRP A 198 -1.50 2.82 29.09
N GLU A 199 -2.39 2.14 28.34
CA GLU A 199 -3.28 1.10 28.87
C GLU A 199 -2.53 -0.08 29.50
N ALA A 200 -1.33 -0.38 28.98
CA ALA A 200 -0.44 -1.39 29.52
C ALA A 200 0.49 -0.87 30.65
N ASP A 201 0.22 0.34 31.18
CA ASP A 201 1.03 1.03 32.20
C ASP A 201 2.49 1.25 31.77
N ILE A 202 2.73 1.44 30.47
CA ILE A 202 4.02 1.77 29.88
C ILE A 202 3.98 3.23 29.42
N TYR A 203 4.79 4.09 30.04
CA TYR A 203 4.92 5.47 29.60
C TYR A 203 5.57 5.55 28.22
N ALA A 204 4.90 6.26 27.31
CA ALA A 204 5.34 6.47 25.93
C ALA A 204 5.00 7.88 25.46
N GLU A 205 5.80 8.40 24.55
CA GLU A 205 5.59 9.68 23.87
C GLU A 205 5.64 9.47 22.36
N SER A 206 4.81 10.22 21.62
CA SER A 206 4.89 10.30 20.16
C SER A 206 6.04 11.23 19.76
N GLY A 207 6.72 10.92 18.67
CA GLY A 207 7.83 11.72 18.17
C GLY A 207 8.08 11.55 16.68
N MET A 208 9.03 12.32 16.16
CA MET A 208 9.48 12.24 14.78
C MET A 208 10.97 11.93 14.76
N GLY A 209 11.31 10.76 14.21
CA GLY A 209 12.71 10.35 14.01
C GLY A 209 13.21 10.68 12.60
N CYS A 210 14.46 10.34 12.33
CA CYS A 210 15.09 10.56 11.02
C CYS A 210 14.42 9.77 9.88
N THR A 211 13.71 8.68 10.20
CA THR A 211 13.07 7.78 9.25
C THR A 211 11.55 7.89 9.21
N GLY A 212 10.95 8.78 10.00
CA GLY A 212 9.52 8.99 10.09
C GLY A 212 8.98 9.00 11.51
N PRO A 213 7.66 8.75 11.70
CA PRO A 213 7.03 8.71 13.01
C PRO A 213 7.62 7.61 13.90
N ILE A 214 7.78 7.92 15.18
CA ILE A 214 8.33 6.99 16.18
C ILE A 214 7.54 7.10 17.49
N VAL A 215 7.46 5.98 18.21
CA VAL A 215 7.06 5.96 19.62
C VAL A 215 8.31 5.88 20.47
N LEU A 216 8.40 6.78 21.43
CA LEU A 216 9.52 6.88 22.38
C LEU A 216 9.14 6.20 23.69
N VAL A 217 10.00 5.33 24.20
CA VAL A 217 9.82 4.61 25.46
C VAL A 217 11.11 4.58 26.27
N ASN A 218 11.01 4.23 27.54
CA ASN A 218 12.19 3.93 28.32
C ASN A 218 12.84 2.62 27.85
N GLU A 219 14.17 2.57 27.74
CA GLU A 219 14.91 1.40 27.25
C GLU A 219 14.55 0.09 27.99
N LYS A 220 14.33 0.16 29.31
CA LYS A 220 13.91 -1.02 30.10
C LYS A 220 12.55 -1.59 29.70
N ASN A 221 11.66 -0.74 29.15
CA ASN A 221 10.31 -1.11 28.73
C ASN A 221 10.23 -1.48 27.24
N LEU A 222 11.31 -1.31 26.47
CA LEU A 222 11.32 -1.51 25.01
C LEU A 222 10.80 -2.89 24.57
N PRO A 223 11.21 -4.03 25.16
CA PRO A 223 10.70 -5.34 24.73
C PRO A 223 9.20 -5.49 24.99
N ALA A 224 8.74 -5.05 26.18
CA ALA A 224 7.32 -5.13 26.54
C ALA A 224 6.46 -4.22 25.64
N ALA A 225 6.95 -3.00 25.35
CA ALA A 225 6.27 -2.07 24.45
C ALA A 225 6.13 -2.64 23.03
N GLN A 226 7.19 -3.25 22.48
CA GLN A 226 7.13 -3.89 21.17
C GLN A 226 6.13 -5.06 21.14
N ASP A 227 6.06 -5.86 22.20
CA ASP A 227 5.13 -6.98 22.29
C ASP A 227 3.67 -6.50 22.36
N GLU A 228 3.39 -5.44 23.13
CA GLU A 228 2.04 -4.86 23.19
C GLU A 228 1.63 -4.23 21.85
N LEU A 229 2.53 -3.50 21.18
CA LEU A 229 2.26 -2.93 19.87
C LEU A 229 2.06 -3.99 18.79
N LYS A 230 2.78 -5.13 18.84
CA LYS A 230 2.55 -6.27 17.96
C LYS A 230 1.19 -6.92 18.19
N LYS A 231 0.80 -7.15 19.46
CA LYS A 231 -0.53 -7.69 19.81
C LYS A 231 -1.66 -6.80 19.30
N ALA A 232 -1.44 -5.49 19.32
CA ALA A 232 -2.37 -4.48 18.84
C ALA A 232 -2.27 -4.21 17.32
N ASN A 233 -1.41 -4.93 16.58
CA ASN A 233 -1.17 -4.80 15.13
C ASN A 233 -0.60 -3.45 14.67
N TYR A 234 0.19 -2.78 15.50
CA TYR A 234 0.91 -1.56 15.11
C TYR A 234 2.34 -1.85 14.58
N LEU A 235 2.87 -3.05 14.82
CA LEU A 235 4.19 -3.50 14.35
C LEU A 235 4.13 -4.80 13.57
#